data_dd1eedc90bacbc05a1dacc43295e1eb8
#
_entry.id   dd1eedc90bacbc05a1dacc43295e1eb8
#
_cell.length_a   1.000
_cell.length_b   1.000
_cell.length_c   1.000
_cell.angle_alpha   90.00
_cell.angle_beta   90.00
_cell.angle_gamma   90.00
#
_symmetry.space_group_name_H-M   'P 1'
#
loop_
_entity.id
_entity.type
_entity.pdbx_description
1 polymer ?
#
loop_
_entity_poly.entity_id
_entity_poly.type
_entity_poly.pdbx_seq_one_letter_code
_entity_poly.pdbx_strand_id
1 'polypeptide(L)'
;MTKPLKERLKMVEKEESETSIVRQCDLVGVCRSTLYYKPTGQESDLNLELMQELDKQYMKTPFYGKRRMTTHLNMSGYSINIKRTSRLMNLMGLKALYPKPNTSLPDKEHEKYPYLLKDLDITHSNHVWATDITYVPMKKGFMYLMAIIDLYSRKVLHWSVSNTMEAEWCAEVLNQTISMYGTPEIFNTDQGSQFTSNIFTKTLKDNEIKISMDGKVRASDNIFVE
;
A
#
# COMPACT_ATOMS: atom_id res chain seq x y z
N MET A 1 -24.77 7.43 -10.81
CA MET A 1 -23.43 8.05 -10.91
C MET A 1 -23.60 9.55 -10.90
N THR A 2 -23.07 10.27 -9.91
CA THR A 2 -23.15 11.73 -9.83
C THR A 2 -22.13 12.35 -10.81
N LYS A 3 -22.56 13.23 -11.67
CA LYS A 3 -21.69 13.95 -12.62
C LYS A 3 -20.60 14.76 -11.90
N PRO A 4 -19.40 14.95 -12.50
CA PRO A 4 -18.34 15.78 -11.95
C PRO A 4 -18.82 17.22 -11.65
N LEU A 5 -18.22 17.88 -10.64
CA LEU A 5 -18.60 19.21 -10.20
C LEU A 5 -18.63 20.22 -11.36
N LYS A 6 -17.64 20.18 -12.26
CA LYS A 6 -17.57 21.09 -13.44
C LYS A 6 -18.77 20.95 -14.38
N GLU A 7 -19.30 19.76 -14.57
CA GLU A 7 -20.48 19.51 -15.40
C GLU A 7 -21.75 19.98 -14.69
N ARG A 8 -21.85 19.72 -13.38
CA ARG A 8 -22.99 20.18 -12.57
C ARG A 8 -23.09 21.71 -12.53
N LEU A 9 -21.95 22.43 -12.45
CA LEU A 9 -21.92 23.89 -12.52
C LEU A 9 -22.40 24.43 -13.86
N LYS A 10 -22.17 23.73 -14.98
CA LYS A 10 -22.66 24.10 -16.30
C LYS A 10 -24.18 23.93 -16.49
N MET A 11 -24.80 23.12 -15.63
CA MET A 11 -26.25 22.88 -15.68
C MET A 11 -27.08 23.98 -14.99
N VAL A 12 -26.41 24.91 -14.31
CA VAL A 12 -27.07 26.04 -13.65
C VAL A 12 -27.13 27.22 -14.63
N GLU A 13 -28.34 27.60 -15.08
CA GLU A 13 -28.59 28.72 -15.95
C GLU A 13 -28.75 30.00 -15.11
N LYS A 14 -27.94 31.03 -15.42
CA LYS A 14 -27.91 32.30 -14.68
C LYS A 14 -28.90 33.30 -15.19
N GLU A 15 -29.28 33.17 -16.47
CA GLU A 15 -30.13 34.10 -17.18
C GLU A 15 -31.36 33.36 -17.72
N GLU A 16 -32.53 33.96 -17.67
CA GLU A 16 -33.80 33.51 -18.28
C GLU A 16 -34.34 32.14 -17.84
N SER A 17 -34.11 31.72 -16.60
CA SER A 17 -34.64 30.45 -16.07
C SER A 17 -35.93 30.73 -15.26
N GLU A 18 -36.97 29.93 -15.49
CA GLU A 18 -38.21 29.92 -14.66
C GLU A 18 -37.92 29.52 -13.20
N THR A 19 -36.79 28.90 -12.95
CA THR A 19 -36.37 28.40 -11.63
C THR A 19 -35.27 29.25 -11.02
N SER A 20 -35.44 29.67 -9.77
CA SER A 20 -34.43 30.46 -9.07
C SER A 20 -33.08 29.74 -8.99
N ILE A 21 -31.97 30.50 -9.07
CA ILE A 21 -30.58 29.95 -8.96
C ILE A 21 -30.39 29.14 -7.71
N VAL A 22 -31.02 29.49 -6.58
CA VAL A 22 -30.93 28.71 -5.33
C VAL A 22 -31.52 27.32 -5.55
N ARG A 23 -32.73 27.25 -6.13
CA ARG A 23 -33.40 25.98 -6.40
C ARG A 23 -32.65 25.13 -7.44
N GLN A 24 -32.07 25.74 -8.46
CA GLN A 24 -31.22 25.03 -9.42
C GLN A 24 -29.98 24.45 -8.76
N CYS A 25 -29.30 25.23 -7.88
CA CYS A 25 -28.13 24.76 -7.13
C CYS A 25 -28.48 23.57 -6.23
N ASP A 26 -29.64 23.61 -5.57
CA ASP A 26 -30.12 22.51 -4.71
C ASP A 26 -30.40 21.24 -5.53
N LEU A 27 -31.05 21.36 -6.68
CA LEU A 27 -31.36 20.22 -7.56
C LEU A 27 -30.10 19.57 -8.13
N VAL A 28 -29.08 20.36 -8.45
CA VAL A 28 -27.82 19.88 -9.00
C VAL A 28 -26.83 19.47 -7.90
N GLY A 29 -27.15 19.75 -6.64
CA GLY A 29 -26.30 19.44 -5.48
C GLY A 29 -25.00 20.25 -5.48
N VAL A 30 -25.06 21.55 -5.78
CA VAL A 30 -23.92 22.47 -5.84
C VAL A 30 -24.15 23.64 -4.88
N CYS A 31 -23.13 23.99 -4.10
CA CYS A 31 -23.24 25.18 -3.25
C CYS A 31 -23.24 26.46 -4.11
N ARG A 32 -24.19 27.39 -3.85
CA ARG A 32 -24.31 28.67 -4.58
C ARG A 32 -22.99 29.46 -4.57
N SER A 33 -22.24 29.46 -3.48
CA SER A 33 -20.93 30.14 -3.40
C SER A 33 -19.92 29.62 -4.43
N THR A 34 -19.96 28.32 -4.73
CA THR A 34 -19.10 27.70 -5.74
C THR A 34 -19.41 28.15 -7.15
N LEU A 35 -20.69 28.48 -7.44
CA LEU A 35 -21.12 28.99 -8.74
C LEU A 35 -20.52 30.36 -9.05
N TYR A 36 -20.38 31.22 -8.03
CA TYR A 36 -19.83 32.57 -8.15
C TYR A 36 -18.34 32.64 -7.85
N TYR A 37 -17.72 31.54 -7.40
CA TYR A 37 -16.30 31.54 -7.14
C TYR A 37 -15.49 31.69 -8.42
N LYS A 38 -14.79 32.81 -8.52
CA LYS A 38 -13.78 33.04 -9.57
C LYS A 38 -12.40 32.84 -8.92
N PRO A 39 -11.64 31.81 -9.32
CA PRO A 39 -10.26 31.68 -8.81
C PRO A 39 -9.48 32.92 -9.27
N THR A 40 -8.92 33.65 -8.32
CA THR A 40 -7.94 34.70 -8.60
C THR A 40 -6.70 34.04 -9.17
N GLY A 41 -6.44 34.18 -10.46
CA GLY A 41 -5.38 33.48 -11.20
C GLY A 41 -3.96 33.95 -10.86
N GLN A 42 -3.78 34.98 -10.04
CA GLN A 42 -2.48 35.48 -9.61
C GLN A 42 -2.33 35.42 -8.09
N GLU A 43 -1.17 34.97 -7.66
CA GLU A 43 -0.79 35.03 -6.24
C GLU A 43 -0.55 36.52 -5.85
N SER A 44 -0.83 36.87 -4.59
CA SER A 44 -0.53 38.21 -4.08
C SER A 44 0.96 38.45 -4.01
N ASP A 45 1.40 39.71 -4.12
CA ASP A 45 2.83 40.07 -4.01
C ASP A 45 3.47 39.55 -2.75
N LEU A 46 2.76 39.61 -1.62
CA LEU A 46 3.19 38.99 -0.37
C LEU A 46 3.37 37.46 -0.48
N ASN A 47 2.55 36.76 -1.26
CA ASN A 47 2.75 35.33 -1.47
C ASN A 47 3.99 35.04 -2.32
N LEU A 48 4.27 35.87 -3.32
CA LEU A 48 5.48 35.77 -4.14
C LEU A 48 6.74 36.01 -3.30
N GLU A 49 6.72 37.01 -2.41
CA GLU A 49 7.81 37.26 -1.47
C GLU A 49 8.02 36.08 -0.51
N LEU A 50 6.93 35.56 0.08
CA LEU A 50 7.00 34.37 0.94
C LEU A 50 7.53 33.13 0.19
N MET A 51 7.18 32.95 -1.08
CA MET A 51 7.70 31.87 -1.90
C MET A 51 9.21 32.00 -2.14
N GLN A 52 9.71 33.23 -2.37
CA GLN A 52 11.14 33.47 -2.50
C GLN A 52 11.91 33.15 -1.22
N GLU A 53 11.38 33.54 -0.05
CA GLU A 53 12.00 33.22 1.24
C GLU A 53 11.94 31.70 1.56
N LEU A 54 10.83 31.05 1.21
CA LEU A 54 10.72 29.58 1.31
C LEU A 54 11.76 28.86 0.44
N ASP A 55 11.97 29.33 -0.79
CA ASP A 55 12.94 28.76 -1.71
C ASP A 55 14.37 28.93 -1.18
N LYS A 56 14.75 30.16 -0.79
CA LYS A 56 16.06 30.42 -0.17
C LYS A 56 16.33 29.54 1.04
N GLN A 57 15.33 29.37 1.92
CA GLN A 57 15.49 28.53 3.09
C GLN A 57 15.53 27.05 2.74
N TYR A 58 14.72 26.62 1.76
CA TYR A 58 14.72 25.22 1.31
C TYR A 58 16.09 24.81 0.71
N MET A 59 16.74 25.69 -0.04
CA MET A 59 18.09 25.44 -0.55
C MET A 59 19.13 25.25 0.56
N LYS A 60 18.94 25.91 1.73
CA LYS A 60 19.82 25.74 2.91
C LYS A 60 19.48 24.50 3.73
N THR A 61 18.17 24.21 3.88
CA THR A 61 17.67 23.16 4.77
C THR A 61 16.54 22.37 4.09
N PRO A 62 16.84 21.52 3.09
CA PRO A 62 15.83 20.81 2.30
C PRO A 62 15.01 19.82 3.12
N PHE A 63 15.44 19.48 4.33
CA PHE A 63 14.74 18.61 5.28
C PHE A 63 13.69 19.35 6.14
N TYR A 64 13.54 20.68 5.98
CA TYR A 64 12.51 21.42 6.70
C TYR A 64 11.14 21.18 6.09
N GLY A 65 10.22 20.60 6.90
CA GLY A 65 8.83 20.49 6.55
C GLY A 65 8.01 21.76 6.87
N LYS A 66 6.75 21.75 6.51
CA LYS A 66 5.84 22.88 6.66
C LYS A 66 5.85 23.55 8.05
N ARG A 67 6.01 22.79 9.14
CA ARG A 67 6.06 23.36 10.50
C ARG A 67 7.31 24.21 10.72
N ARG A 68 8.50 23.66 10.40
CA ARG A 68 9.76 24.39 10.56
C ARG A 68 9.87 25.57 9.61
N MET A 69 9.37 25.45 8.38
CA MET A 69 9.30 26.56 7.42
C MET A 69 8.37 27.69 7.93
N THR A 70 7.22 27.35 8.52
CA THR A 70 6.34 28.36 9.15
C THR A 70 7.04 29.08 10.31
N THR A 71 7.73 28.34 11.18
CA THR A 71 8.49 28.92 12.28
C THR A 71 9.58 29.86 11.76
N HIS A 72 10.34 29.45 10.73
CA HIS A 72 11.37 30.28 10.09
C HIS A 72 10.78 31.60 9.58
N LEU A 73 9.69 31.55 8.79
CA LEU A 73 9.05 32.76 8.26
C LEU A 73 8.52 33.67 9.37
N ASN A 74 7.95 33.11 10.42
CA ASN A 74 7.49 33.91 11.58
C ASN A 74 8.68 34.58 12.33
N MET A 75 9.81 33.89 12.46
CA MET A 75 11.05 34.46 13.02
C MET A 75 11.67 35.54 12.12
N SER A 76 11.42 35.48 10.81
CA SER A 76 11.82 36.51 9.83
C SER A 76 10.86 37.70 9.77
N GLY A 77 9.87 37.77 10.69
CA GLY A 77 8.96 38.91 10.81
C GLY A 77 7.61 38.77 10.09
N TYR A 78 7.38 37.65 9.39
CA TYR A 78 6.09 37.39 8.77
C TYR A 78 5.11 36.75 9.78
N SER A 79 3.85 37.18 9.78
CA SER A 79 2.80 36.56 10.57
C SER A 79 1.96 35.62 9.70
N ILE A 80 2.33 34.35 9.63
CA ILE A 80 1.69 33.38 8.75
C ILE A 80 1.28 32.09 9.46
N ASN A 81 0.21 31.49 8.91
CA ASN A 81 -0.33 30.23 9.38
C ASN A 81 0.30 29.06 8.61
N ILE A 82 0.46 27.93 9.29
CA ILE A 82 0.96 26.67 8.71
C ILE A 82 0.16 26.20 7.48
N LYS A 83 -1.16 26.49 7.41
CA LYS A 83 -1.99 26.15 6.24
C LYS A 83 -1.55 26.96 4.99
N ARG A 84 -1.22 28.25 5.17
CA ARG A 84 -0.72 29.10 4.08
C ARG A 84 0.65 28.64 3.63
N THR A 85 1.59 28.38 4.54
CA THR A 85 2.92 27.82 4.24
C THR A 85 2.80 26.50 3.47
N SER A 86 1.95 25.58 3.94
CA SER A 86 1.71 24.30 3.27
C SER A 86 1.20 24.46 1.85
N ARG A 87 0.27 25.39 1.62
CA ARG A 87 -0.26 25.71 0.28
C ARG A 87 0.84 26.23 -0.64
N LEU A 88 1.64 27.19 -0.18
CA LEU A 88 2.73 27.77 -0.97
C LEU A 88 3.80 26.72 -1.29
N MET A 89 4.24 25.91 -0.32
CA MET A 89 5.17 24.83 -0.57
C MET A 89 4.64 23.82 -1.60
N ASN A 90 3.37 23.46 -1.51
CA ASN A 90 2.76 22.55 -2.51
C ASN A 90 2.69 23.18 -3.89
N LEU A 91 2.38 24.48 -4.00
CA LEU A 91 2.37 25.20 -5.27
C LEU A 91 3.75 25.24 -5.92
N MET A 92 4.80 25.38 -5.12
CA MET A 92 6.21 25.35 -5.54
C MET A 92 6.73 23.92 -5.77
N GLY A 93 5.98 22.87 -5.43
CA GLY A 93 6.44 21.48 -5.49
C GLY A 93 7.48 21.11 -4.42
N LEU A 94 7.66 21.94 -3.39
CA LEU A 94 8.64 21.72 -2.33
C LEU A 94 8.14 20.66 -1.34
N LYS A 95 8.94 19.60 -1.17
CA LYS A 95 8.71 18.53 -0.19
C LYS A 95 9.96 18.33 0.66
N ALA A 96 9.78 18.20 1.97
CA ALA A 96 10.90 17.92 2.86
C ALA A 96 11.61 16.63 2.47
N LEU A 97 12.93 16.68 2.33
CA LEU A 97 13.79 15.51 2.12
C LEU A 97 14.12 14.90 3.48
N TYR A 98 13.66 13.69 3.72
CA TYR A 98 13.97 12.91 4.94
C TYR A 98 14.05 11.42 4.60
N PRO A 99 14.88 10.67 5.32
CA PRO A 99 14.90 9.22 5.18
C PRO A 99 13.51 8.67 5.49
N LYS A 100 12.94 7.91 4.57
CA LYS A 100 11.68 7.21 4.84
C LYS A 100 11.94 6.13 5.89
N PRO A 101 10.97 5.85 6.79
CA PRO A 101 11.09 4.70 7.69
C PRO A 101 11.26 3.44 6.86
N ASN A 102 12.19 2.58 7.28
CA ASN A 102 12.31 1.27 6.68
C ASN A 102 11.15 0.41 7.20
N THR A 103 10.19 0.12 6.34
CA THR A 103 9.01 -0.67 6.68
C THR A 103 9.26 -2.19 6.57
N SER A 104 10.41 -2.57 6.03
CA SER A 104 10.81 -3.98 5.84
C SER A 104 11.90 -4.38 6.84
N LEU A 105 11.77 -4.00 8.11
CA LEU A 105 12.67 -4.49 9.16
C LEU A 105 12.29 -5.93 9.47
N PRO A 106 13.23 -6.90 9.33
CA PRO A 106 12.98 -8.28 9.72
C PRO A 106 12.81 -8.35 11.23
N ASP A 107 11.81 -9.09 11.69
CA ASP A 107 11.67 -9.42 13.08
C ASP A 107 12.80 -10.37 13.48
N LYS A 108 13.51 -10.04 14.56
CA LYS A 108 14.65 -10.84 15.06
C LYS A 108 14.20 -12.09 15.81
N GLU A 109 12.94 -12.12 16.24
CA GLU A 109 12.37 -13.25 16.99
C GLU A 109 11.83 -14.34 16.07
N HIS A 110 11.64 -14.05 14.77
CA HIS A 110 11.19 -15.06 13.80
C HIS A 110 12.31 -16.06 13.49
N GLU A 111 12.06 -17.31 13.79
CA GLU A 111 12.92 -18.43 13.42
C GLU A 111 13.01 -18.56 11.90
N LYS A 112 14.23 -18.74 11.39
CA LYS A 112 14.48 -19.05 9.98
C LYS A 112 14.92 -20.49 9.86
N TYR A 113 14.32 -21.18 8.92
CA TYR A 113 14.61 -22.58 8.66
C TYR A 113 15.57 -22.72 7.47
N PRO A 114 16.40 -23.78 7.45
CA PRO A 114 17.32 -24.03 6.33
C PRO A 114 16.53 -24.44 5.08
N TYR A 115 17.12 -24.16 3.91
CA TYR A 115 16.59 -24.67 2.64
C TYR A 115 16.93 -26.16 2.49
N LEU A 116 15.92 -27.01 2.46
CA LEU A 116 16.07 -28.47 2.46
C LEU A 116 16.00 -29.08 1.06
N LEU A 117 15.61 -28.32 0.03
CA LEU A 117 15.40 -28.85 -1.32
C LEU A 117 16.65 -28.87 -2.18
N LYS A 118 17.80 -28.38 -1.65
CA LYS A 118 19.07 -28.43 -2.38
C LYS A 118 19.48 -29.87 -2.60
N ASP A 119 19.65 -30.24 -3.86
CA ASP A 119 20.07 -31.60 -4.26
C ASP A 119 19.09 -32.72 -3.82
N LEU A 120 17.82 -32.38 -3.54
CA LEU A 120 16.78 -33.33 -3.17
C LEU A 120 16.03 -33.81 -4.42
N ASP A 121 16.07 -35.12 -4.68
CA ASP A 121 15.21 -35.73 -5.67
C ASP A 121 13.79 -35.92 -5.14
N ILE A 122 12.81 -35.23 -5.74
CA ILE A 122 11.41 -35.35 -5.38
C ILE A 122 10.83 -36.58 -6.09
N THR A 123 10.51 -37.63 -5.35
CA THR A 123 10.24 -38.96 -5.92
C THR A 123 8.78 -39.38 -5.92
N HIS A 124 7.92 -38.73 -5.15
CA HIS A 124 6.51 -39.12 -5.01
C HIS A 124 5.63 -37.94 -4.57
N SER A 125 4.32 -38.07 -4.73
CA SER A 125 3.34 -37.09 -4.27
C SER A 125 3.36 -36.96 -2.75
N ASN A 126 3.12 -35.75 -2.24
CA ASN A 126 3.23 -35.39 -0.82
C ASN A 126 4.66 -35.49 -0.25
N HIS A 127 5.70 -35.63 -1.09
CA HIS A 127 7.07 -35.51 -0.63
C HIS A 127 7.37 -34.03 -0.29
N VAL A 128 7.10 -33.11 -1.20
CA VAL A 128 7.34 -31.67 -0.99
C VAL A 128 6.15 -30.87 -1.48
N TRP A 129 5.58 -30.07 -0.59
CA TRP A 129 4.64 -29.02 -0.97
C TRP A 129 5.35 -27.67 -0.92
N ALA A 130 4.92 -26.76 -1.78
CA ALA A 130 5.40 -25.39 -1.80
C ALA A 130 4.24 -24.42 -1.88
N THR A 131 4.43 -23.22 -1.34
CA THR A 131 3.43 -22.16 -1.35
C THR A 131 4.05 -20.81 -1.65
N ASP A 132 3.25 -19.94 -2.28
CA ASP A 132 3.55 -18.55 -2.47
C ASP A 132 2.28 -17.70 -2.41
N ILE A 133 2.46 -16.38 -2.19
CA ILE A 133 1.37 -15.41 -2.17
C ILE A 133 1.59 -14.39 -3.26
N THR A 134 0.65 -14.30 -4.20
CA THR A 134 0.68 -13.30 -5.27
C THR A 134 -0.38 -12.23 -5.08
N TYR A 135 -0.10 -11.02 -5.61
CA TYR A 135 -1.00 -9.87 -5.58
C TYR A 135 -1.90 -9.87 -6.80
N VAL A 136 -3.19 -9.93 -6.59
CA VAL A 136 -4.20 -9.83 -7.66
C VAL A 136 -4.69 -8.39 -7.73
N PRO A 137 -4.36 -7.63 -8.79
CA PRO A 137 -4.76 -6.23 -8.90
C PRO A 137 -6.28 -6.12 -9.14
N MET A 138 -6.91 -5.20 -8.42
CA MET A 138 -8.32 -4.86 -8.53
C MET A 138 -8.49 -3.42 -9.02
N LYS A 139 -9.70 -3.01 -9.41
CA LYS A 139 -9.99 -1.61 -9.79
C LYS A 139 -9.60 -0.59 -8.71
N LYS A 140 -9.65 -1.00 -7.43
CA LYS A 140 -9.21 -0.20 -6.27
C LYS A 140 -8.55 -1.15 -5.27
N GLY A 141 -7.21 -1.12 -5.18
CA GLY A 141 -6.44 -1.96 -4.25
C GLY A 141 -6.04 -3.31 -4.83
N PHE A 142 -5.78 -4.26 -3.95
CA PHE A 142 -5.30 -5.60 -4.27
C PHE A 142 -6.05 -6.63 -3.45
N MET A 143 -6.13 -7.85 -3.97
CA MET A 143 -6.40 -9.07 -3.23
C MET A 143 -5.13 -9.91 -3.18
N TYR A 144 -5.06 -10.82 -2.24
CA TYR A 144 -3.95 -11.76 -2.09
C TYR A 144 -4.44 -13.14 -2.46
N LEU A 145 -3.72 -13.82 -3.33
CA LEU A 145 -3.97 -15.22 -3.69
C LEU A 145 -2.83 -16.06 -3.12
N MET A 146 -3.14 -16.98 -2.22
CA MET A 146 -2.22 -18.02 -1.76
C MET A 146 -2.56 -19.32 -2.47
N ALA A 147 -1.54 -20.02 -2.97
CA ALA A 147 -1.68 -21.33 -3.58
C ALA A 147 -0.69 -22.33 -2.97
N ILE A 148 -1.12 -23.58 -2.79
CA ILE A 148 -0.28 -24.67 -2.32
C ILE A 148 -0.18 -25.71 -3.44
N ILE A 149 1.04 -26.03 -3.84
CA ILE A 149 1.37 -26.94 -4.94
C ILE A 149 2.14 -28.16 -4.41
N ASP A 150 1.79 -29.35 -4.89
CA ASP A 150 2.64 -30.54 -4.75
C ASP A 150 3.71 -30.52 -5.86
N LEU A 151 4.97 -30.45 -5.47
CA LEU A 151 6.07 -30.28 -6.44
C LEU A 151 6.31 -31.50 -7.31
N TYR A 152 5.95 -32.70 -6.85
CA TYR A 152 6.07 -33.93 -7.66
C TYR A 152 5.05 -33.96 -8.79
N SER A 153 3.77 -33.88 -8.43
CA SER A 153 2.67 -33.96 -9.41
C SER A 153 2.39 -32.68 -10.17
N ARG A 154 2.95 -31.55 -9.71
CA ARG A 154 2.67 -30.19 -10.20
C ARG A 154 1.20 -29.77 -10.02
N LYS A 155 0.47 -30.47 -9.18
CA LYS A 155 -0.93 -30.17 -8.90
C LYS A 155 -1.06 -29.06 -7.88
N VAL A 156 -1.86 -28.05 -8.20
CA VAL A 156 -2.35 -27.10 -7.20
C VAL A 156 -3.34 -27.84 -6.32
N LEU A 157 -2.95 -28.07 -5.07
CA LEU A 157 -3.75 -28.81 -4.09
C LEU A 157 -4.90 -27.96 -3.55
N HIS A 158 -4.58 -26.73 -3.20
CA HIS A 158 -5.55 -25.78 -2.68
C HIS A 158 -5.12 -24.34 -2.95
N TRP A 159 -6.08 -23.44 -3.00
CA TRP A 159 -5.85 -22.01 -3.11
C TRP A 159 -6.94 -21.22 -2.39
N SER A 160 -6.62 -20.03 -1.95
CA SER A 160 -7.56 -19.11 -1.31
C SER A 160 -7.24 -17.67 -1.64
N VAL A 161 -8.25 -16.82 -1.61
CA VAL A 161 -8.13 -15.37 -1.86
C VAL A 161 -8.57 -14.60 -0.63
N SER A 162 -7.76 -13.63 -0.20
CA SER A 162 -8.08 -12.75 0.93
C SER A 162 -7.83 -11.27 0.59
N ASN A 163 -8.48 -10.38 1.32
CA ASN A 163 -8.19 -8.94 1.28
C ASN A 163 -7.10 -8.51 2.29
N THR A 164 -6.70 -9.42 3.18
CA THR A 164 -5.60 -9.25 4.15
C THR A 164 -4.58 -10.37 3.96
N MET A 165 -3.32 -10.10 4.32
CA MET A 165 -2.22 -11.05 4.23
C MET A 165 -1.77 -11.42 5.66
N GLU A 166 -2.69 -12.03 6.41
CA GLU A 166 -2.49 -12.40 7.81
C GLU A 166 -1.98 -13.84 7.94
N ALA A 167 -1.19 -14.10 8.99
CA ALA A 167 -0.62 -15.42 9.23
C ALA A 167 -1.68 -16.48 9.57
N GLU A 168 -2.75 -16.05 10.23
CA GLU A 168 -3.92 -16.87 10.57
C GLU A 168 -4.60 -17.44 9.33
N TRP A 169 -4.82 -16.58 8.33
CA TRP A 169 -5.38 -17.00 7.05
C TRP A 169 -4.48 -18.02 6.34
N CYS A 170 -3.17 -17.79 6.33
CA CYS A 170 -2.22 -18.74 5.73
C CYS A 170 -2.24 -20.10 6.44
N ALA A 171 -2.33 -20.10 7.78
CA ALA A 171 -2.42 -21.31 8.57
C ALA A 171 -3.75 -22.06 8.34
N GLU A 172 -4.86 -21.33 8.16
CA GLU A 172 -6.16 -21.91 7.81
C GLU A 172 -6.13 -22.63 6.46
N VAL A 173 -5.56 -21.98 5.42
CA VAL A 173 -5.40 -22.56 4.08
C VAL A 173 -4.54 -23.84 4.15
N LEU A 174 -3.47 -23.83 4.95
CA LEU A 174 -2.62 -25.00 5.17
C LEU A 174 -3.41 -26.13 5.83
N ASN A 175 -4.14 -25.86 6.92
CA ASN A 175 -4.94 -26.87 7.64
C ASN A 175 -6.03 -27.48 6.73
N GLN A 176 -6.70 -26.68 5.91
CA GLN A 176 -7.66 -27.15 4.93
C GLN A 176 -7.00 -28.08 3.90
N THR A 177 -5.80 -27.73 3.44
CA THR A 177 -5.05 -28.58 2.49
C THR A 177 -4.66 -29.91 3.12
N ILE A 178 -4.14 -29.88 4.35
CA ILE A 178 -3.77 -31.09 5.09
C ILE A 178 -4.98 -32.00 5.29
N SER A 179 -6.14 -31.44 5.64
CA SER A 179 -7.35 -32.24 5.83
C SER A 179 -7.85 -32.92 4.55
N MET A 180 -7.57 -32.35 3.37
CA MET A 180 -7.98 -32.91 2.07
C MET A 180 -7.00 -33.91 1.48
N TYR A 181 -5.70 -33.70 1.67
CA TYR A 181 -4.66 -34.45 0.94
C TYR A 181 -3.65 -35.17 1.85
N GLY A 182 -3.79 -35.07 3.17
CA GLY A 182 -2.82 -35.56 4.12
C GLY A 182 -1.65 -34.59 4.33
N THR A 183 -0.59 -35.04 4.99
CA THR A 183 0.58 -34.23 5.32
C THR A 183 1.72 -34.47 4.33
N PRO A 184 2.45 -33.43 3.87
CA PRO A 184 3.70 -33.61 3.15
C PRO A 184 4.85 -33.93 4.12
N GLU A 185 5.96 -34.47 3.60
CA GLU A 185 7.18 -34.62 4.39
C GLU A 185 7.89 -33.28 4.61
N ILE A 186 7.92 -32.43 3.57
CA ILE A 186 8.57 -31.12 3.57
C ILE A 186 7.59 -30.07 3.06
N PHE A 187 7.57 -28.92 3.73
CA PHE A 187 6.83 -27.75 3.29
C PHE A 187 7.80 -26.60 3.01
N ASN A 188 7.83 -26.11 1.77
CA ASN A 188 8.72 -25.03 1.33
C ASN A 188 7.98 -23.70 1.19
N THR A 189 8.57 -22.64 1.73
CA THR A 189 8.05 -21.27 1.66
C THR A 189 9.18 -20.28 1.42
N ASP A 190 8.83 -19.03 1.08
CA ASP A 190 9.75 -17.92 1.22
C ASP A 190 9.94 -17.48 2.68
N GLN A 191 10.75 -16.45 2.93
CA GLN A 191 10.97 -15.89 4.27
C GLN A 191 9.96 -14.75 4.59
N GLY A 192 8.77 -14.77 4.02
CA GLY A 192 7.70 -13.81 4.31
C GLY A 192 7.30 -13.81 5.78
N SER A 193 6.89 -12.65 6.30
CA SER A 193 6.52 -12.49 7.72
C SER A 193 5.35 -13.40 8.14
N GLN A 194 4.43 -13.69 7.23
CA GLN A 194 3.31 -14.58 7.44
C GLN A 194 3.76 -16.05 7.64
N PHE A 195 4.77 -16.51 6.86
CA PHE A 195 5.27 -17.88 6.91
C PHE A 195 6.30 -18.10 8.03
N THR A 196 7.00 -17.04 8.45
CA THR A 196 7.91 -17.08 9.60
C THR A 196 7.19 -16.83 10.93
N SER A 197 5.88 -16.58 10.91
CA SER A 197 5.08 -16.37 12.12
C SER A 197 5.00 -17.64 12.98
N ASN A 198 4.89 -17.45 14.30
CA ASN A 198 4.72 -18.56 15.24
C ASN A 198 3.46 -19.39 14.96
N ILE A 199 2.39 -18.77 14.44
CA ILE A 199 1.12 -19.46 14.13
C ILE A 199 1.33 -20.45 13.00
N PHE A 200 1.93 -20.00 11.88
CA PHE A 200 2.15 -20.85 10.71
C PHE A 200 3.17 -21.95 10.97
N THR A 201 4.31 -21.60 11.57
CA THR A 201 5.37 -22.57 11.89
C THR A 201 4.92 -23.59 12.92
N LYS A 202 4.08 -23.20 13.89
CA LYS A 202 3.48 -24.13 14.85
C LYS A 202 2.55 -25.12 14.15
N THR A 203 1.70 -24.66 13.21
CA THR A 203 0.84 -25.57 12.44
C THR A 203 1.64 -26.66 11.71
N LEU A 204 2.79 -26.30 11.11
CA LEU A 204 3.68 -27.26 10.47
C LEU A 204 4.31 -28.24 11.47
N LYS A 205 4.81 -27.73 12.60
CA LYS A 205 5.41 -28.54 13.66
C LYS A 205 4.41 -29.51 14.30
N ASP A 206 3.20 -29.04 14.58
CA ASP A 206 2.13 -29.86 15.17
C ASP A 206 1.70 -31.03 14.26
N ASN A 207 1.92 -30.91 12.95
CA ASN A 207 1.68 -31.94 11.94
C ASN A 207 2.95 -32.71 11.54
N GLU A 208 4.06 -32.54 12.27
CA GLU A 208 5.37 -33.23 12.04
C GLU A 208 5.98 -32.97 10.66
N ILE A 209 5.63 -31.85 10.02
CA ILE A 209 6.10 -31.45 8.69
C ILE A 209 7.44 -30.72 8.82
N LYS A 210 8.44 -31.14 8.04
CA LYS A 210 9.74 -30.45 7.98
C LYS A 210 9.60 -29.10 7.26
N ILE A 211 10.11 -28.05 7.88
CA ILE A 211 10.03 -26.69 7.34
C ILE A 211 11.27 -26.40 6.50
N SER A 212 11.08 -25.98 5.27
CA SER A 212 12.11 -25.47 4.36
C SER A 212 11.81 -24.02 4.00
N MET A 213 12.84 -23.18 4.02
CA MET A 213 12.68 -21.78 3.62
C MET A 213 13.75 -21.37 2.61
N ASP A 214 13.33 -20.71 1.55
CA ASP A 214 14.22 -20.22 0.51
C ASP A 214 15.22 -19.20 1.07
N GLY A 215 16.45 -19.23 0.55
CA GLY A 215 17.48 -18.28 0.92
C GLY A 215 17.16 -16.85 0.43
N LYS A 216 17.60 -15.83 1.18
CA LYS A 216 17.51 -14.45 0.69
C LYS A 216 18.17 -14.31 -0.68
N VAL A 217 17.44 -13.72 -1.66
CA VAL A 217 17.96 -13.38 -3.02
C VAL A 217 18.19 -14.59 -3.94
N ARG A 218 17.56 -15.71 -3.73
CA ARG A 218 17.60 -16.85 -4.66
C ARG A 218 16.22 -17.08 -5.29
N ALA A 219 15.85 -16.23 -6.26
CA ALA A 219 14.63 -16.40 -7.06
C ALA A 219 14.57 -17.77 -7.77
N SER A 220 15.73 -18.42 -8.01
CA SER A 220 15.78 -19.76 -8.58
C SER A 220 15.22 -20.86 -7.70
N ASP A 221 15.16 -20.64 -6.39
CA ASP A 221 14.75 -21.66 -5.43
C ASP A 221 13.20 -21.78 -5.34
N ASN A 222 12.47 -20.75 -5.81
CA ASN A 222 11.00 -20.70 -5.80
C ASN A 222 10.37 -20.76 -7.22
N ILE A 223 11.18 -20.96 -8.25
CA ILE A 223 10.79 -20.92 -9.66
C ILE A 223 9.64 -21.88 -10.03
N PHE A 224 9.39 -22.89 -9.20
CA PHE A 224 8.35 -23.88 -9.44
C PHE A 224 6.96 -23.46 -8.90
N VAL A 225 6.89 -22.41 -8.13
CA VAL A 225 5.65 -21.89 -7.52
C VAL A 225 5.24 -20.56 -8.15
N GLU A 226 6.21 -19.78 -8.65
CA GLU A 226 5.97 -18.57 -9.44
C GLU A 226 5.41 -18.92 -10.84
#